data_43c94c5609a9ce0cd8f5e234f43af435
#
_entry.id   43c94c5609a9ce0cd8f5e234f43af435
#
_cell.length_a   1.000
_cell.length_b   1.000
_cell.length_c   1.000
_cell.angle_alpha   90.00
_cell.angle_beta   90.00
_cell.angle_gamma   90.00
#
_symmetry.space_group_name_H-M   'P 1'
#
loop_
_entity.id
_entity.type
_entity.pdbx_description
1 polymer ?
#
loop_
_entity_poly.entity_id
_entity_poly.type
_entity_poly.pdbx_seq_one_letter_code
_entity_poly.pdbx_strand_id
1 'polypeptide(L)'
;MKSLGSCLGALKRMSIPARRWMLIHVLLGIIRIAASLSFVWICKEIVDVVTGASEAALTGRIALMMGIMAVQLLCNVFSSYCEKLGLLKVNNTLRAELFSKVISSEWTGRERFNSGDAVNRLEEDIRVVTDLLCSHIPGSIVTVCQLAAASVYMLMMAPGLLWVLVFLMVLAVIGSRLFFFKLRSLTSDIRALDSDVQQLIQENLQNRVIALTLIGVTRVVGALDTLQNRLKDKTVRRLNYNAVARGFMSLGFMGGYAAAFLWGALGIKNGTVSFGMMTAFLQLVGQVQRPVADLARELPAFIHALTSIERLMELESLPAETDGPKWMARGAAGVRFEGVSFEYPGSHGTRVLDAFSYDFRPGTLTVVAGPTGVGKSTLIRLMLGLLKPDRGTVTVYDAGSSCAAGKPARGNFRYVPQGNSLMSGTIRDNLLLADASASEEGMRSALHTAVADFVFDLPDGLDTVCGEAGGGLSEGQCQRIAIARALLHRGGILLLDESTSSLDPETETRLLANLRSYVRNAPASADNPQAITVVFISHREAVMASADELLRLE
;
A
#
# COMPACT_ATOMS: atom_id res chain seq x y z
N MET A 1 -1.82 11.54 -17.17
CA MET A 1 -0.62 11.96 -16.42
C MET A 1 -0.91 13.30 -15.76
N LYS A 2 -0.88 13.35 -14.44
CA LYS A 2 -0.96 14.61 -13.69
C LYS A 2 0.28 15.45 -14.04
N SER A 3 0.21 16.78 -13.94
CA SER A 3 1.35 17.64 -14.29
C SER A 3 2.57 17.29 -13.41
N LEU A 4 3.77 17.34 -13.98
CA LEU A 4 5.03 17.10 -13.26
C LEU A 4 5.14 17.96 -11.98
N GLY A 5 4.57 19.18 -12.03
CA GLY A 5 4.50 20.08 -10.88
C GLY A 5 3.65 19.55 -9.71
N SER A 6 2.53 18.87 -9.99
CA SER A 6 1.70 18.27 -8.94
C SER A 6 2.41 17.08 -8.27
N CYS A 7 3.14 16.25 -9.03
CA CYS A 7 3.94 15.16 -8.49
C CYS A 7 5.09 15.68 -7.60
N LEU A 8 5.79 16.74 -8.02
CA LEU A 8 6.82 17.38 -7.21
C LEU A 8 6.25 17.99 -5.93
N GLY A 9 5.05 18.60 -5.99
CA GLY A 9 4.35 19.09 -4.80
C GLY A 9 4.01 17.99 -3.81
N ALA A 10 3.50 16.85 -4.30
CA ALA A 10 3.21 15.67 -3.47
C ALA A 10 4.50 15.08 -2.88
N LEU A 11 5.55 14.92 -3.69
CA LEU A 11 6.86 14.45 -3.23
C LEU A 11 7.42 15.33 -2.11
N LYS A 12 7.29 16.67 -2.23
CA LYS A 12 7.71 17.61 -1.19
C LYS A 12 6.96 17.40 0.12
N ARG A 13 5.63 17.13 0.09
CA ARG A 13 4.84 16.80 1.29
C ARG A 13 5.28 15.46 1.89
N MET A 14 5.33 14.40 1.08
CA MET A 14 5.75 13.07 1.50
C MET A 14 7.21 13.02 1.99
N SER A 15 8.05 14.01 1.61
CA SER A 15 9.44 14.09 2.06
C SER A 15 9.60 14.61 3.49
N ILE A 16 8.57 15.18 4.11
CA ILE A 16 8.67 15.79 5.45
C ILE A 16 9.26 14.82 6.50
N PRO A 17 8.76 13.59 6.66
CA PRO A 17 9.32 12.64 7.61
C PRO A 17 10.73 12.16 7.22
N ALA A 18 11.09 12.22 5.92
CA ALA A 18 12.36 11.75 5.39
C ALA A 18 13.51 12.77 5.52
N ARG A 19 13.22 14.08 5.66
CA ARG A 19 14.22 15.17 5.54
C ARG A 19 15.44 15.00 6.44
N ARG A 20 15.26 14.60 7.70
CA ARG A 20 16.37 14.37 8.63
C ARG A 20 17.30 13.27 8.14
N TRP A 21 16.73 12.17 7.63
CA TRP A 21 17.48 11.02 7.14
C TRP A 21 18.21 11.35 5.84
N MET A 22 17.55 12.08 4.93
CA MET A 22 18.17 12.59 3.70
C MET A 22 19.38 13.47 4.01
N LEU A 23 19.26 14.42 4.95
CA LEU A 23 20.35 15.31 5.34
C LEU A 23 21.52 14.55 5.95
N ILE A 24 21.26 13.60 6.86
CA ILE A 24 22.30 12.76 7.47
C ILE A 24 23.03 11.96 6.39
N HIS A 25 22.30 11.35 5.47
CA HIS A 25 22.88 10.56 4.38
C HIS A 25 23.79 11.42 3.49
N VAL A 26 23.34 12.62 3.10
CA VAL A 26 24.13 13.54 2.27
C VAL A 26 25.38 14.04 3.02
N LEU A 27 25.27 14.42 4.29
CA LEU A 27 26.40 14.86 5.10
C LEU A 27 27.46 13.76 5.23
N LEU A 28 27.05 12.54 5.58
CA LEU A 28 27.96 11.40 5.67
C LEU A 28 28.58 11.07 4.31
N GLY A 29 27.81 11.21 3.22
CA GLY A 29 28.28 11.08 1.86
C GLY A 29 29.38 12.09 1.51
N ILE A 30 29.21 13.37 1.89
CA ILE A 30 30.23 14.42 1.67
C ILE A 30 31.49 14.12 2.46
N ILE A 31 31.38 13.71 3.74
CA ILE A 31 32.55 13.30 4.54
C ILE A 31 33.28 12.13 3.89
N ARG A 32 32.53 11.14 3.39
CA ARG A 32 33.07 9.99 2.68
C ARG A 32 33.80 10.39 1.39
N ILE A 33 33.28 11.36 0.62
CA ILE A 33 33.95 11.89 -0.58
C ILE A 33 35.27 12.55 -0.19
N ALA A 34 35.26 13.43 0.83
CA ALA A 34 36.48 14.07 1.31
C ALA A 34 37.53 13.04 1.76
N ALA A 35 37.12 12.03 2.53
CA ALA A 35 38.00 10.95 2.95
C ALA A 35 38.51 10.12 1.76
N SER A 36 37.68 9.89 0.72
CA SER A 36 38.08 9.15 -0.49
C SER A 36 39.13 9.92 -1.31
N LEU A 37 38.97 11.22 -1.48
CA LEU A 37 39.97 12.05 -2.16
C LEU A 37 41.24 12.21 -1.35
N SER A 38 41.15 12.34 -0.03
CA SER A 38 42.30 12.33 0.89
C SER A 38 43.06 11.00 0.84
N PHE A 39 42.33 9.89 0.64
CA PHE A 39 42.96 8.57 0.43
C PHE A 39 43.80 8.53 -0.85
N VAL A 40 43.30 9.11 -1.97
CA VAL A 40 44.06 9.21 -3.22
C VAL A 40 45.32 10.05 -2.99
N TRP A 41 45.21 11.17 -2.29
CA TRP A 41 46.32 12.05 -1.98
C TRP A 41 47.40 11.34 -1.13
N ILE A 42 47.00 10.64 -0.07
CA ILE A 42 47.98 9.95 0.80
C ILE A 42 48.65 8.76 0.11
N CYS A 43 47.90 8.04 -0.77
CA CYS A 43 48.52 7.00 -1.60
C CYS A 43 49.60 7.57 -2.52
N LYS A 44 49.34 8.72 -3.16
CA LYS A 44 50.35 9.44 -3.95
C LYS A 44 51.58 9.76 -3.12
N GLU A 45 51.40 10.37 -1.95
CA GLU A 45 52.50 10.75 -1.05
C GLU A 45 53.32 9.55 -0.58
N ILE A 46 52.69 8.43 -0.22
CA ILE A 46 53.39 7.21 0.21
C ILE A 46 54.25 6.67 -0.93
N VAL A 47 53.72 6.62 -2.16
CA VAL A 47 54.50 6.15 -3.31
C VAL A 47 55.66 7.09 -3.62
N ASP A 48 55.44 8.42 -3.54
CA ASP A 48 56.49 9.40 -3.78
C ASP A 48 57.63 9.32 -2.72
N VAL A 49 57.28 9.04 -1.45
CA VAL A 49 58.27 8.78 -0.39
C VAL A 49 59.09 7.51 -0.68
N VAL A 50 58.42 6.40 -1.04
CA VAL A 50 59.07 5.11 -1.30
C VAL A 50 59.98 5.16 -2.55
N THR A 51 59.58 5.97 -3.54
CA THR A 51 60.37 6.14 -4.78
C THR A 51 61.46 7.23 -4.68
N GLY A 52 61.64 7.84 -3.51
CA GLY A 52 62.66 8.86 -3.28
C GLY A 52 62.31 10.25 -3.83
N ALA A 53 61.08 10.47 -4.27
CA ALA A 53 60.60 11.76 -4.75
C ALA A 53 60.16 12.73 -3.61
N SER A 54 60.09 12.24 -2.36
CA SER A 54 59.75 13.02 -1.17
C SER A 54 60.54 12.50 0.07
N GLU A 55 61.01 13.38 0.94
CA GLU A 55 61.76 13.04 2.18
C GLU A 55 60.86 12.87 3.43
N ALA A 56 59.53 12.81 3.29
CA ALA A 56 58.61 12.74 4.40
C ALA A 56 58.68 11.40 5.17
N ALA A 57 58.39 11.40 6.49
CA ALA A 57 58.37 10.17 7.29
C ALA A 57 57.26 9.20 6.86
N LEU A 58 57.64 8.01 6.40
CA LEU A 58 56.75 6.96 5.89
C LEU A 58 55.74 6.50 6.95
N THR A 59 56.22 6.32 8.21
CA THR A 59 55.36 5.82 9.31
C THR A 59 54.16 6.77 9.61
N GLY A 60 54.40 8.08 9.58
CA GLY A 60 53.30 9.07 9.77
C GLY A 60 52.28 9.04 8.64
N ARG A 61 52.73 8.80 7.38
CA ARG A 61 51.84 8.71 6.21
C ARG A 61 50.97 7.44 6.25
N ILE A 62 51.57 6.30 6.65
CA ILE A 62 50.83 5.03 6.84
C ILE A 62 49.78 5.20 7.96
N ALA A 63 50.14 5.79 9.09
CA ALA A 63 49.18 6.04 10.17
C ALA A 63 48.02 6.92 9.72
N LEU A 64 48.28 7.98 8.95
CA LEU A 64 47.22 8.85 8.38
C LEU A 64 46.33 8.07 7.39
N MET A 65 46.91 7.22 6.53
CA MET A 65 46.16 6.35 5.62
C MET A 65 45.20 5.44 6.39
N MET A 66 45.68 4.77 7.45
CA MET A 66 44.84 3.93 8.31
C MET A 66 43.71 4.71 8.97
N GLY A 67 43.97 5.94 9.44
CA GLY A 67 42.95 6.83 9.98
C GLY A 67 41.88 7.20 8.95
N ILE A 68 42.29 7.55 7.72
CA ILE A 68 41.36 7.85 6.63
C ILE A 68 40.49 6.63 6.29
N MET A 69 41.08 5.43 6.21
CA MET A 69 40.34 4.18 5.97
C MET A 69 39.32 3.89 7.08
N ALA A 70 39.71 4.11 8.34
CA ALA A 70 38.81 3.94 9.48
C ALA A 70 37.62 4.91 9.39
N VAL A 71 37.86 6.18 9.06
CA VAL A 71 36.79 7.18 8.83
C VAL A 71 35.87 6.75 7.69
N GLN A 72 36.41 6.29 6.57
CA GLN A 72 35.60 5.79 5.45
C GLN A 72 34.72 4.61 5.85
N LEU A 73 35.27 3.63 6.57
CA LEU A 73 34.54 2.48 7.06
C LEU A 73 33.40 2.89 7.99
N LEU A 74 33.70 3.73 8.98
CA LEU A 74 32.70 4.22 9.93
C LEU A 74 31.58 5.01 9.23
N CYS A 75 31.94 5.93 8.33
CA CYS A 75 30.95 6.67 7.54
C CYS A 75 30.08 5.75 6.69
N ASN A 76 30.66 4.72 6.08
CA ASN A 76 29.90 3.78 5.24
C ASN A 76 28.91 2.95 6.07
N VAL A 77 29.37 2.39 7.20
CA VAL A 77 28.51 1.60 8.10
C VAL A 77 27.40 2.45 8.67
N PHE A 78 27.73 3.65 9.16
CA PHE A 78 26.75 4.55 9.78
C PHE A 78 25.75 5.11 8.75
N SER A 79 26.22 5.46 7.55
CA SER A 79 25.35 5.88 6.44
C SER A 79 24.34 4.80 6.06
N SER A 80 24.81 3.54 5.90
CA SER A 80 23.92 2.41 5.60
C SER A 80 22.91 2.14 6.72
N TYR A 81 23.34 2.22 7.97
CA TYR A 81 22.44 2.07 9.12
C TYR A 81 21.36 3.17 9.16
N CYS A 82 21.75 4.43 9.00
CA CYS A 82 20.82 5.56 8.96
C CYS A 82 19.84 5.48 7.79
N GLU A 83 20.31 5.05 6.63
CA GLU A 83 19.47 4.82 5.45
C GLU A 83 18.38 3.78 5.75
N LYS A 84 18.74 2.60 6.24
CA LYS A 84 17.78 1.52 6.56
C LYS A 84 16.79 1.92 7.66
N LEU A 85 17.28 2.60 8.69
CA LEU A 85 16.42 3.11 9.76
C LEU A 85 15.46 4.20 9.26
N GLY A 86 15.94 5.07 8.36
CA GLY A 86 15.13 6.07 7.68
C GLY A 86 14.03 5.43 6.84
N LEU A 87 14.38 4.44 6.01
CA LEU A 87 13.43 3.66 5.21
C LEU A 87 12.29 3.09 6.07
N LEU A 88 12.63 2.39 7.16
CA LEU A 88 11.64 1.80 8.06
C LEU A 88 10.70 2.85 8.67
N LYS A 89 11.26 3.92 9.23
CA LYS A 89 10.46 4.96 9.90
C LYS A 89 9.55 5.71 8.93
N VAL A 90 10.07 6.09 7.77
CA VAL A 90 9.30 6.83 6.75
C VAL A 90 8.22 5.94 6.16
N ASN A 91 8.53 4.68 5.83
CA ASN A 91 7.56 3.70 5.33
C ASN A 91 6.40 3.52 6.33
N ASN A 92 6.71 3.26 7.60
CA ASN A 92 5.68 3.09 8.64
C ASN A 92 4.81 4.35 8.83
N THR A 93 5.42 5.54 8.78
CA THR A 93 4.68 6.80 8.91
C THR A 93 3.72 7.02 7.73
N LEU A 94 4.22 6.89 6.51
CA LEU A 94 3.39 7.06 5.30
C LEU A 94 2.29 6.00 5.21
N ARG A 95 2.61 4.74 5.58
CA ARG A 95 1.63 3.65 5.60
C ARG A 95 0.51 3.93 6.60
N ALA A 96 0.82 4.33 7.83
CA ALA A 96 -0.17 4.65 8.85
C ALA A 96 -1.05 5.84 8.42
N GLU A 97 -0.46 6.89 7.87
CA GLU A 97 -1.17 8.09 7.40
C GLU A 97 -2.12 7.77 6.24
N LEU A 98 -1.64 7.09 5.19
CA LEU A 98 -2.46 6.75 4.03
C LEU A 98 -3.51 5.69 4.36
N PHE A 99 -3.18 4.68 5.19
CA PHE A 99 -4.13 3.69 5.65
C PHE A 99 -5.28 4.34 6.44
N SER A 100 -4.94 5.22 7.40
CA SER A 100 -5.96 5.99 8.15
C SER A 100 -6.86 6.78 7.21
N LYS A 101 -6.29 7.39 6.16
CA LYS A 101 -7.05 8.17 5.19
C LYS A 101 -7.96 7.31 4.32
N VAL A 102 -7.50 6.12 3.89
CA VAL A 102 -8.34 5.17 3.12
C VAL A 102 -9.53 4.71 3.97
N ILE A 103 -9.28 4.31 5.23
CA ILE A 103 -10.35 3.84 6.13
C ILE A 103 -11.34 4.94 6.50
N SER A 104 -10.89 6.20 6.62
CA SER A 104 -11.74 7.35 6.95
C SER A 104 -12.34 8.07 5.75
N SER A 105 -12.12 7.56 4.53
CA SER A 105 -12.67 8.16 3.32
C SER A 105 -14.14 7.85 3.12
N GLU A 106 -14.85 8.74 2.41
CA GLU A 106 -16.24 8.49 2.01
C GLU A 106 -16.34 7.21 1.15
N TRP A 107 -17.25 6.34 1.51
CA TRP A 107 -17.57 5.16 0.73
C TRP A 107 -18.60 5.53 -0.37
N THR A 108 -18.22 5.34 -1.64
CA THR A 108 -19.05 5.78 -2.79
C THR A 108 -19.91 4.66 -3.39
N GLY A 109 -20.01 3.52 -2.70
CA GLY A 109 -20.84 2.39 -3.14
C GLY A 109 -20.20 1.49 -4.19
N ARG A 110 -19.17 1.94 -4.86
CA ARG A 110 -18.22 1.11 -5.61
C ARG A 110 -16.85 1.41 -5.04
N GLU A 111 -16.17 0.40 -4.59
CA GLU A 111 -14.75 0.56 -4.24
C GLU A 111 -14.04 1.04 -5.51
N ARG A 112 -13.52 2.27 -5.47
CA ARG A 112 -12.68 2.80 -6.55
C ARG A 112 -11.44 1.93 -6.76
N PHE A 113 -11.07 1.18 -5.74
CA PHE A 113 -9.95 0.25 -5.73
C PHE A 113 -10.44 -1.08 -5.18
N ASN A 114 -10.13 -2.19 -5.87
CA ASN A 114 -10.24 -3.51 -5.26
C ASN A 114 -9.33 -3.55 -4.03
N SER A 115 -9.73 -4.27 -2.99
CA SER A 115 -8.93 -4.41 -1.75
C SER A 115 -7.47 -4.78 -2.04
N GLY A 116 -7.22 -5.66 -3.01
CA GLY A 116 -5.89 -6.02 -3.48
C GLY A 116 -5.10 -4.85 -4.10
N ASP A 117 -5.75 -3.95 -4.87
CA ASP A 117 -5.07 -2.76 -5.42
C ASP A 117 -4.74 -1.75 -4.30
N ALA A 118 -5.64 -1.55 -3.34
CA ALA A 118 -5.38 -0.69 -2.19
C ALA A 118 -4.20 -1.22 -1.35
N VAL A 119 -4.17 -2.53 -1.06
CA VAL A 119 -3.06 -3.17 -0.36
C VAL A 119 -1.75 -3.02 -1.14
N ASN A 120 -1.76 -3.28 -2.46
CA ASN A 120 -0.55 -3.13 -3.29
C ASN A 120 -0.03 -1.68 -3.30
N ARG A 121 -0.91 -0.68 -3.30
CA ARG A 121 -0.50 0.74 -3.20
C ARG A 121 0.11 1.06 -1.83
N LEU A 122 -0.48 0.55 -0.75
CA LEU A 122 0.00 0.76 0.62
C LEU A 122 1.31 0.00 0.92
N GLU A 123 1.60 -1.10 0.21
CA GLU A 123 2.82 -1.88 0.39
C GLU A 123 3.91 -1.47 -0.61
N GLU A 124 3.65 -1.63 -1.90
CA GLU A 124 4.67 -1.50 -2.94
C GLU A 124 4.90 -0.04 -3.36
N ASP A 125 3.82 0.75 -3.60
CA ASP A 125 4.00 2.13 -4.05
C ASP A 125 4.61 3.00 -2.93
N ILE A 126 4.23 2.79 -1.66
CA ILE A 126 4.88 3.47 -0.53
C ILE A 126 6.36 3.08 -0.43
N ARG A 127 6.69 1.79 -0.59
CA ARG A 127 8.08 1.32 -0.59
C ARG A 127 8.90 2.00 -1.68
N VAL A 128 8.40 2.05 -2.90
CA VAL A 128 9.07 2.71 -4.04
C VAL A 128 9.31 4.20 -3.77
N VAL A 129 8.31 4.91 -3.23
CA VAL A 129 8.46 6.35 -2.89
C VAL A 129 9.43 6.55 -1.73
N THR A 130 9.41 5.67 -0.74
CA THR A 130 10.33 5.74 0.41
C THR A 130 11.78 5.45 -0.02
N ASP A 131 11.99 4.45 -0.90
CA ASP A 131 13.30 4.16 -1.50
C ASP A 131 13.80 5.37 -2.31
N LEU A 132 12.93 6.02 -3.09
CA LEU A 132 13.28 7.25 -3.80
C LEU A 132 13.76 8.33 -2.83
N LEU A 133 13.03 8.58 -1.75
CA LEU A 133 13.31 9.66 -0.79
C LEU A 133 14.57 9.38 0.05
N CYS A 134 14.75 8.15 0.55
CA CYS A 134 15.80 7.85 1.52
C CYS A 134 17.09 7.34 0.87
N SER A 135 17.03 6.71 -0.32
CA SER A 135 18.18 6.13 -0.99
C SER A 135 18.54 6.84 -2.29
N HIS A 136 17.61 6.90 -3.26
CA HIS A 136 17.92 7.37 -4.62
C HIS A 136 18.22 8.86 -4.70
N ILE A 137 17.41 9.73 -4.07
CA ILE A 137 17.65 11.18 -4.09
C ILE A 137 18.95 11.54 -3.35
N PRO A 138 19.16 11.14 -2.07
CA PRO A 138 20.41 11.44 -1.37
C PRO A 138 21.63 10.81 -2.05
N GLY A 139 21.51 9.56 -2.51
CA GLY A 139 22.55 8.86 -3.25
C GLY A 139 22.96 9.59 -4.51
N SER A 140 21.99 10.04 -5.32
CA SER A 140 22.26 10.82 -6.53
C SER A 140 22.95 12.15 -6.24
N ILE A 141 22.55 12.85 -5.18
CA ILE A 141 23.21 14.11 -4.74
C ILE A 141 24.68 13.82 -4.39
N VAL A 142 24.92 12.80 -3.58
CA VAL A 142 26.29 12.40 -3.20
C VAL A 142 27.10 12.00 -4.43
N THR A 143 26.52 11.26 -5.36
CA THR A 143 27.17 10.83 -6.60
C THR A 143 27.56 12.02 -7.49
N VAL A 144 26.69 13.02 -7.62
CA VAL A 144 26.99 14.27 -8.34
C VAL A 144 28.11 15.05 -7.64
N CYS A 145 28.06 15.18 -6.31
CA CYS A 145 29.12 15.80 -5.54
C CYS A 145 30.46 15.08 -5.70
N GLN A 146 30.46 13.74 -5.71
CA GLN A 146 31.66 12.93 -5.94
C GLN A 146 32.25 13.17 -7.33
N LEU A 147 31.41 13.16 -8.37
CA LEU A 147 31.82 13.43 -9.74
C LEU A 147 32.46 14.83 -9.85
N ALA A 148 31.81 15.85 -9.28
CA ALA A 148 32.32 17.21 -9.29
C ALA A 148 33.67 17.32 -8.56
N ALA A 149 33.77 16.78 -7.34
CA ALA A 149 34.97 16.85 -6.53
C ALA A 149 36.17 16.07 -7.16
N ALA A 150 35.90 14.87 -7.69
CA ALA A 150 36.94 14.09 -8.40
C ALA A 150 37.38 14.77 -9.71
N SER A 151 36.46 15.38 -10.46
CA SER A 151 36.78 16.13 -11.68
C SER A 151 37.62 17.38 -11.37
N VAL A 152 37.26 18.14 -10.34
CA VAL A 152 38.04 19.32 -9.90
C VAL A 152 39.46 18.88 -9.48
N TYR A 153 39.57 17.82 -8.69
CA TYR A 153 40.88 17.31 -8.26
C TYR A 153 41.73 16.84 -9.44
N MET A 154 41.12 16.18 -10.42
CA MET A 154 41.81 15.75 -11.64
C MET A 154 42.22 16.93 -12.53
N LEU A 155 41.38 17.99 -12.65
CA LEU A 155 41.72 19.23 -13.33
C LEU A 155 42.96 19.91 -12.74
N MET A 156 43.09 19.91 -11.41
CA MET A 156 44.26 20.48 -10.73
C MET A 156 45.55 19.71 -10.99
N MET A 157 45.44 18.39 -11.19
CA MET A 157 46.62 17.50 -11.39
C MET A 157 46.97 17.32 -12.87
N ALA A 158 46.03 17.10 -13.74
CA ALA A 158 46.24 16.78 -15.16
C ALA A 158 45.01 17.19 -16.01
N PRO A 159 44.84 18.47 -16.40
CA PRO A 159 43.68 18.96 -17.12
C PRO A 159 43.47 18.28 -18.49
N GLY A 160 44.54 17.96 -19.20
CA GLY A 160 44.48 17.26 -20.50
C GLY A 160 43.91 15.84 -20.37
N LEU A 161 44.26 15.13 -19.31
CA LEU A 161 43.74 13.77 -19.06
C LEU A 161 42.24 13.76 -18.79
N LEU A 162 41.73 14.75 -18.05
CA LEU A 162 40.28 14.87 -17.80
C LEU A 162 39.49 14.98 -19.10
N TRP A 163 39.91 15.81 -20.04
CA TRP A 163 39.22 15.96 -21.32
C TRP A 163 39.23 14.68 -22.15
N VAL A 164 40.32 13.92 -22.13
CA VAL A 164 40.40 12.61 -22.77
C VAL A 164 39.37 11.65 -22.15
N LEU A 165 39.30 11.61 -20.82
CA LEU A 165 38.32 10.75 -20.11
C LEU A 165 36.87 11.15 -20.43
N VAL A 166 36.56 12.44 -20.41
CA VAL A 166 35.23 12.95 -20.77
C VAL A 166 34.87 12.55 -22.19
N PHE A 167 35.78 12.72 -23.14
CA PHE A 167 35.57 12.32 -24.54
C PHE A 167 35.26 10.81 -24.67
N LEU A 168 36.09 9.95 -24.08
CA LEU A 168 35.90 8.50 -24.11
C LEU A 168 34.57 8.09 -23.44
N MET A 169 34.19 8.76 -22.37
CA MET A 169 32.94 8.49 -21.66
C MET A 169 31.72 8.91 -22.47
N VAL A 170 31.76 10.07 -23.11
CA VAL A 170 30.68 10.52 -24.02
C VAL A 170 30.51 9.55 -25.19
N LEU A 171 31.63 9.09 -25.76
CA LEU A 171 31.62 8.09 -26.84
C LEU A 171 31.00 6.75 -26.37
N ALA A 172 31.35 6.28 -25.17
CA ALA A 172 30.80 5.06 -24.59
C ALA A 172 29.29 5.19 -24.31
N VAL A 173 28.86 6.34 -23.78
CA VAL A 173 27.42 6.62 -23.54
C VAL A 173 26.66 6.67 -24.86
N ILE A 174 27.15 7.34 -25.88
CA ILE A 174 26.52 7.39 -27.21
C ILE A 174 26.42 5.97 -27.79
N GLY A 175 27.51 5.18 -27.75
CA GLY A 175 27.51 3.80 -28.22
C GLY A 175 26.46 2.92 -27.51
N SER A 176 26.34 3.05 -26.18
CA SER A 176 25.33 2.32 -25.40
C SER A 176 23.89 2.77 -25.71
N ARG A 177 23.70 4.06 -26.05
CA ARG A 177 22.40 4.63 -26.39
C ARG A 177 21.83 4.16 -27.73
N LEU A 178 22.66 3.68 -28.65
CA LEU A 178 22.19 3.12 -29.92
C LEU A 178 21.21 1.95 -29.72
N PHE A 179 21.36 1.22 -28.64
CA PHE A 179 20.48 0.08 -28.30
C PHE A 179 19.28 0.43 -27.43
N PHE A 180 19.19 1.67 -26.94
CA PHE A 180 18.18 2.09 -25.95
C PHE A 180 16.73 1.86 -26.42
N PHE A 181 16.40 2.27 -27.63
CA PHE A 181 15.02 2.10 -28.16
C PHE A 181 14.66 0.62 -28.32
N LYS A 182 15.62 -0.21 -28.77
CA LYS A 182 15.40 -1.66 -28.91
C LYS A 182 15.24 -2.34 -27.57
N LEU A 183 16.05 -1.98 -26.58
CA LEU A 183 15.95 -2.47 -25.21
C LEU A 183 14.61 -2.06 -24.56
N ARG A 184 14.15 -0.83 -24.78
CA ARG A 184 12.86 -0.33 -24.28
C ARG A 184 11.69 -1.12 -24.88
N SER A 185 11.66 -1.34 -26.20
CA SER A 185 10.63 -2.13 -26.87
C SER A 185 10.59 -3.56 -26.34
N LEU A 186 11.75 -4.25 -26.26
CA LEU A 186 11.83 -5.60 -25.72
C LEU A 186 11.40 -5.68 -24.26
N THR A 187 11.69 -4.65 -23.45
CA THR A 187 11.23 -4.60 -22.06
C THR A 187 9.72 -4.49 -21.96
N SER A 188 9.08 -3.71 -22.86
CA SER A 188 7.61 -3.63 -22.93
C SER A 188 6.98 -4.96 -23.32
N ASP A 189 7.54 -5.63 -24.35
CA ASP A 189 7.07 -6.95 -24.80
C ASP A 189 7.18 -8.01 -23.69
N ILE A 190 8.31 -8.00 -22.95
CA ILE A 190 8.55 -8.92 -21.83
C ILE A 190 7.53 -8.69 -20.71
N ARG A 191 7.22 -7.42 -20.36
CA ARG A 191 6.22 -7.11 -19.34
C ARG A 191 4.81 -7.58 -19.74
N ALA A 192 4.44 -7.43 -21.01
CA ALA A 192 3.16 -7.92 -21.51
C ALA A 192 3.06 -9.45 -21.38
N LEU A 193 4.09 -10.18 -21.83
CA LEU A 193 4.12 -11.65 -21.71
C LEU A 193 4.17 -12.13 -20.26
N ASP A 194 4.86 -11.42 -19.37
CA ASP A 194 4.90 -11.73 -17.93
C ASP A 194 3.52 -11.56 -17.30
N SER A 195 2.79 -10.49 -17.69
CA SER A 195 1.39 -10.30 -17.30
C SER A 195 0.48 -11.44 -17.79
N ASP A 196 0.66 -11.90 -19.04
CA ASP A 196 -0.11 -13.02 -19.59
C ASP A 196 0.17 -14.33 -18.81
N VAL A 197 1.43 -14.57 -18.43
CA VAL A 197 1.84 -15.71 -17.58
C VAL A 197 1.16 -15.63 -16.21
N GLN A 198 1.22 -14.45 -15.56
CA GLN A 198 0.59 -14.24 -14.25
C GLN A 198 -0.92 -14.43 -14.32
N GLN A 199 -1.57 -13.90 -15.35
CA GLN A 199 -3.02 -14.07 -15.57
C GLN A 199 -3.38 -15.54 -15.74
N LEU A 200 -2.63 -16.30 -16.56
CA LEU A 200 -2.86 -17.73 -16.76
C LEU A 200 -2.76 -18.52 -15.45
N ILE A 201 -1.72 -18.23 -14.65
CA ILE A 201 -1.51 -18.87 -13.35
C ILE A 201 -2.67 -18.54 -12.40
N GLN A 202 -3.01 -17.26 -12.27
CA GLN A 202 -4.07 -16.80 -11.36
C GLN A 202 -5.43 -17.40 -11.73
N GLU A 203 -5.81 -17.37 -13.01
CA GLU A 203 -7.08 -17.93 -13.49
C GLU A 203 -7.20 -19.43 -13.20
N ASN A 204 -6.14 -20.19 -13.48
CA ASN A 204 -6.17 -21.64 -13.25
C ASN A 204 -6.09 -22.01 -11.76
N LEU A 205 -5.44 -21.22 -10.92
CA LEU A 205 -5.46 -21.43 -9.47
C LEU A 205 -6.82 -21.09 -8.86
N GLN A 206 -7.44 -19.99 -9.26
CA GLN A 206 -8.78 -19.61 -8.82
C GLN A 206 -9.83 -20.64 -9.23
N ASN A 207 -9.70 -21.20 -10.43
CA ASN A 207 -10.61 -22.20 -10.98
C ASN A 207 -10.01 -23.62 -10.98
N ARG A 208 -9.23 -23.96 -9.94
CA ARG A 208 -8.49 -25.22 -9.87
C ARG A 208 -9.37 -26.46 -10.09
N VAL A 209 -10.58 -26.48 -9.55
CA VAL A 209 -11.52 -27.60 -9.73
C VAL A 209 -11.89 -27.75 -11.20
N ILE A 210 -12.18 -26.65 -11.90
CA ILE A 210 -12.49 -26.65 -13.34
C ILE A 210 -11.26 -27.10 -14.14
N ALA A 211 -10.08 -26.60 -13.79
CA ALA A 211 -8.84 -26.98 -14.45
C ALA A 211 -8.56 -28.50 -14.32
N LEU A 212 -8.81 -29.08 -13.14
CA LEU A 212 -8.63 -30.52 -12.90
C LEU A 212 -9.70 -31.38 -13.56
N THR A 213 -10.96 -30.92 -13.61
CA THR A 213 -12.10 -31.75 -14.08
C THR A 213 -12.35 -31.63 -15.57
N LEU A 214 -12.23 -30.44 -16.15
CA LEU A 214 -12.63 -30.18 -17.56
C LEU A 214 -11.44 -29.95 -18.50
N ILE A 215 -10.36 -29.33 -18.06
CA ILE A 215 -9.25 -28.88 -18.92
C ILE A 215 -8.13 -29.93 -18.95
N GLY A 216 -7.79 -30.49 -17.80
CA GLY A 216 -6.69 -31.42 -17.60
C GLY A 216 -5.34 -30.71 -17.38
N VAL A 217 -4.55 -31.21 -16.43
CA VAL A 217 -3.27 -30.62 -15.99
C VAL A 217 -2.28 -30.46 -17.14
N THR A 218 -2.18 -31.46 -18.02
CA THR A 218 -1.23 -31.45 -19.16
C THR A 218 -1.47 -30.27 -20.10
N ARG A 219 -2.74 -29.93 -20.36
CA ARG A 219 -3.10 -28.80 -21.24
C ARG A 219 -2.76 -27.45 -20.60
N VAL A 220 -3.03 -27.29 -19.30
CA VAL A 220 -2.70 -26.06 -18.56
C VAL A 220 -1.19 -25.85 -18.52
N VAL A 221 -0.43 -26.90 -18.19
CA VAL A 221 1.04 -26.85 -18.14
C VAL A 221 1.62 -26.59 -19.54
N GLY A 222 1.07 -27.21 -20.58
CA GLY A 222 1.50 -26.96 -21.96
C GLY A 222 1.25 -25.53 -22.44
N ALA A 223 0.14 -24.91 -22.03
CA ALA A 223 -0.14 -23.51 -22.30
C ALA A 223 0.87 -22.59 -21.58
N LEU A 224 1.17 -22.90 -20.31
CA LEU A 224 2.17 -22.18 -19.53
C LEU A 224 3.56 -22.28 -20.17
N ASP A 225 3.98 -23.48 -20.55
CA ASP A 225 5.28 -23.72 -21.21
C ASP A 225 5.41 -22.92 -22.52
N THR A 226 4.35 -22.86 -23.31
CA THR A 226 4.31 -22.08 -24.54
C THR A 226 4.55 -20.57 -24.27
N LEU A 227 3.89 -20.01 -23.27
CA LEU A 227 4.08 -18.60 -22.87
C LEU A 227 5.48 -18.35 -22.30
N GLN A 228 5.97 -19.27 -21.45
CA GLN A 228 7.31 -19.18 -20.87
C GLN A 228 8.41 -19.26 -21.94
N ASN A 229 8.26 -20.09 -22.97
CA ASN A 229 9.20 -20.15 -24.08
C ASN A 229 9.22 -18.84 -24.88
N ARG A 230 8.07 -18.24 -25.16
CA ARG A 230 8.01 -16.90 -25.79
C ARG A 230 8.68 -15.82 -24.92
N LEU A 231 8.42 -15.83 -23.62
CA LEU A 231 9.04 -14.93 -22.65
C LEU A 231 10.55 -15.10 -22.62
N LYS A 232 11.04 -16.35 -22.59
CA LYS A 232 12.46 -16.71 -22.64
C LYS A 232 13.13 -16.16 -23.91
N ASP A 233 12.55 -16.34 -25.08
CA ASP A 233 13.13 -15.86 -26.34
C ASP A 233 13.29 -14.34 -26.36
N LYS A 234 12.26 -13.60 -25.91
CA LYS A 234 12.34 -12.15 -25.80
C LYS A 234 13.37 -11.70 -24.75
N THR A 235 13.44 -12.42 -23.63
CA THR A 235 14.42 -12.16 -22.56
C THR A 235 15.85 -12.39 -23.03
N VAL A 236 16.11 -13.49 -23.73
CA VAL A 236 17.44 -13.78 -24.31
C VAL A 236 17.83 -12.70 -25.32
N ARG A 237 16.93 -12.29 -26.20
CA ARG A 237 17.21 -11.18 -27.14
C ARG A 237 17.55 -9.88 -26.38
N ARG A 238 16.82 -9.54 -25.32
CA ARG A 238 17.13 -8.38 -24.47
C ARG A 238 18.49 -8.52 -23.80
N LEU A 239 18.83 -9.71 -23.29
CA LEU A 239 20.14 -9.98 -22.68
C LEU A 239 21.28 -9.75 -23.68
N ASN A 240 21.15 -10.21 -24.93
CA ASN A 240 22.17 -10.02 -25.96
C ASN A 240 22.39 -8.53 -26.27
N TYR A 241 21.33 -7.76 -26.48
CA TYR A 241 21.47 -6.30 -26.70
C TYR A 241 22.06 -5.58 -25.49
N ASN A 242 21.66 -6.01 -24.27
CA ASN A 242 22.22 -5.44 -23.04
C ASN A 242 23.70 -5.78 -22.85
N ALA A 243 24.12 -7.00 -23.23
CA ALA A 243 25.53 -7.40 -23.19
C ALA A 243 26.38 -6.54 -24.14
N VAL A 244 25.90 -6.28 -25.36
CA VAL A 244 26.59 -5.40 -26.31
C VAL A 244 26.66 -3.96 -25.77
N ALA A 245 25.54 -3.42 -25.28
CA ALA A 245 25.51 -2.08 -24.69
C ALA A 245 26.45 -1.93 -23.49
N ARG A 246 26.52 -2.95 -22.62
CA ARG A 246 27.49 -3.00 -21.51
C ARG A 246 28.93 -3.11 -22.03
N GLY A 247 29.15 -3.83 -23.13
CA GLY A 247 30.46 -3.92 -23.78
C GLY A 247 31.00 -2.55 -24.16
N PHE A 248 30.17 -1.69 -24.77
CA PHE A 248 30.58 -0.30 -25.10
C PHE A 248 30.96 0.51 -23.86
N MET A 249 30.17 0.40 -22.77
CA MET A 249 30.51 1.07 -21.50
C MET A 249 31.82 0.54 -20.91
N SER A 250 32.02 -0.78 -20.92
CA SER A 250 33.25 -1.42 -20.42
C SER A 250 34.49 -1.01 -21.23
N LEU A 251 34.36 -0.93 -22.56
CA LEU A 251 35.43 -0.45 -23.43
C LEU A 251 35.79 1.01 -23.12
N GLY A 252 34.78 1.88 -22.87
CA GLY A 252 35.03 3.24 -22.45
C GLY A 252 35.78 3.34 -21.12
N PHE A 253 35.42 2.50 -20.14
CA PHE A 253 36.10 2.48 -18.84
C PHE A 253 37.53 1.93 -18.95
N MET A 254 37.71 0.82 -19.67
CA MET A 254 39.05 0.27 -19.92
C MET A 254 39.93 1.24 -20.73
N GLY A 255 39.35 1.89 -21.73
CA GLY A 255 40.05 2.92 -22.52
C GLY A 255 40.49 4.10 -21.68
N GLY A 256 39.60 4.58 -20.73
CA GLY A 256 39.98 5.62 -19.79
C GLY A 256 41.11 5.24 -18.85
N TYR A 257 41.10 3.99 -18.33
CA TYR A 257 42.17 3.47 -17.50
C TYR A 257 43.48 3.35 -18.30
N ALA A 258 43.43 2.82 -19.53
CA ALA A 258 44.57 2.73 -20.41
C ALA A 258 45.14 4.11 -20.78
N ALA A 259 44.27 5.09 -21.06
CA ALA A 259 44.68 6.47 -21.32
C ALA A 259 45.42 7.09 -20.12
N ALA A 260 44.89 6.90 -18.89
CA ALA A 260 45.54 7.39 -17.68
C ALA A 260 46.91 6.71 -17.42
N PHE A 261 46.98 5.41 -17.67
CA PHE A 261 48.23 4.67 -17.55
C PHE A 261 49.29 5.17 -18.56
N LEU A 262 48.91 5.30 -19.85
CA LEU A 262 49.83 5.81 -20.90
C LEU A 262 50.25 7.26 -20.63
N TRP A 263 49.31 8.11 -20.20
CA TRP A 263 49.58 9.49 -19.80
C TRP A 263 50.62 9.56 -18.66
N GLY A 264 50.42 8.75 -17.61
CA GLY A 264 51.34 8.63 -16.49
C GLY A 264 52.70 8.12 -16.91
N ALA A 265 52.74 7.03 -17.71
CA ALA A 265 53.98 6.41 -18.17
C ALA A 265 54.82 7.36 -19.06
N LEU A 266 54.18 8.05 -20.00
CA LEU A 266 54.85 9.06 -20.83
C LEU A 266 55.30 10.26 -19.99
N GLY A 267 54.54 10.68 -19.01
CA GLY A 267 54.89 11.76 -18.08
C GLY A 267 56.12 11.39 -17.21
N ILE A 268 56.20 10.15 -16.73
CA ILE A 268 57.35 9.66 -15.96
C ILE A 268 58.61 9.64 -16.86
N LYS A 269 58.47 9.14 -18.10
CA LYS A 269 59.59 9.14 -19.08
C LYS A 269 60.10 10.56 -19.35
N ASN A 270 59.22 11.53 -19.39
CA ASN A 270 59.56 12.95 -19.65
C ASN A 270 59.93 13.72 -18.36
N GLY A 271 59.93 13.09 -17.19
CA GLY A 271 60.24 13.74 -15.91
C GLY A 271 59.16 14.72 -15.39
N THR A 272 57.96 14.75 -15.98
CA THR A 272 56.87 15.67 -15.62
C THR A 272 55.89 15.09 -14.62
N VAL A 273 55.89 13.77 -14.39
CA VAL A 273 54.94 13.06 -13.52
C VAL A 273 55.75 12.09 -12.62
N SER A 274 55.44 12.08 -11.31
CA SER A 274 55.98 11.11 -10.37
C SER A 274 55.23 9.76 -10.43
N PHE A 275 55.80 8.68 -9.89
CA PHE A 275 55.12 7.39 -9.74
C PHE A 275 53.87 7.53 -8.87
N GLY A 276 53.91 8.36 -7.81
CA GLY A 276 52.74 8.65 -6.97
C GLY A 276 51.65 9.36 -7.74
N MET A 277 51.98 10.31 -8.62
CA MET A 277 50.98 10.95 -9.48
C MET A 277 50.32 9.97 -10.44
N MET A 278 51.08 9.03 -11.02
CA MET A 278 50.52 7.98 -11.88
C MET A 278 49.51 7.11 -11.11
N THR A 279 49.83 6.71 -9.87
CA THR A 279 48.90 5.93 -9.03
C THR A 279 47.64 6.71 -8.69
N ALA A 280 47.76 8.03 -8.44
CA ALA A 280 46.58 8.91 -8.22
C ALA A 280 45.71 9.02 -9.46
N PHE A 281 46.28 9.15 -10.68
CA PHE A 281 45.50 9.16 -11.91
C PHE A 281 44.67 7.91 -12.08
N LEU A 282 45.23 6.72 -11.88
CA LEU A 282 44.54 5.44 -12.00
C LEU A 282 43.37 5.31 -11.02
N GLN A 283 43.52 5.83 -9.78
CA GLN A 283 42.44 5.84 -8.79
C GLN A 283 41.35 6.85 -9.15
N LEU A 284 41.74 8.06 -9.59
CA LEU A 284 40.80 9.13 -9.96
C LEU A 284 39.94 8.79 -11.17
N VAL A 285 40.50 8.04 -12.16
CA VAL A 285 39.73 7.55 -13.31
C VAL A 285 38.47 6.82 -12.84
N GLY A 286 38.63 5.90 -11.88
CA GLY A 286 37.50 5.18 -11.31
C GLY A 286 36.50 6.10 -10.59
N GLN A 287 37.00 7.12 -9.90
CA GLN A 287 36.14 8.08 -9.18
C GLN A 287 35.41 9.09 -10.09
N VAL A 288 35.85 9.28 -11.33
CA VAL A 288 35.17 10.08 -12.34
C VAL A 288 34.19 9.23 -13.16
N GLN A 289 34.59 8.02 -13.55
CA GLN A 289 33.77 7.20 -14.45
C GLN A 289 32.60 6.49 -13.76
N ARG A 290 32.81 5.93 -12.55
CA ARG A 290 31.75 5.20 -11.82
C ARG A 290 30.49 6.03 -11.55
N PRO A 291 30.57 7.27 -11.05
CA PRO A 291 29.41 8.11 -10.81
C PRO A 291 28.49 8.29 -12.01
N VAL A 292 29.06 8.40 -13.22
CA VAL A 292 28.25 8.56 -14.44
C VAL A 292 27.44 7.30 -14.76
N ALA A 293 28.05 6.12 -14.57
CA ALA A 293 27.34 4.85 -14.74
C ALA A 293 26.26 4.67 -13.66
N ASP A 294 26.52 5.10 -12.42
CA ASP A 294 25.60 5.00 -11.31
C ASP A 294 24.39 5.92 -11.54
N LEU A 295 24.59 7.19 -11.91
CA LEU A 295 23.50 8.11 -12.26
C LEU A 295 22.65 7.59 -13.43
N ALA A 296 23.25 6.97 -14.43
CA ALA A 296 22.51 6.38 -15.54
C ALA A 296 21.63 5.19 -15.11
N ARG A 297 22.04 4.44 -14.09
CA ARG A 297 21.27 3.32 -13.50
C ARG A 297 20.11 3.79 -12.62
N GLU A 298 20.19 4.98 -12.03
CA GLU A 298 19.14 5.55 -11.19
C GLU A 298 17.90 6.03 -11.98
N LEU A 299 18.05 6.40 -13.25
CA LEU A 299 16.96 6.98 -14.06
C LEU A 299 15.67 6.13 -14.09
N PRO A 300 15.72 4.79 -14.27
CA PRO A 300 14.49 3.98 -14.23
C PRO A 300 13.77 4.02 -12.89
N ALA A 301 14.50 4.10 -11.77
CA ALA A 301 13.92 4.19 -10.44
C ALA A 301 13.14 5.50 -10.24
N PHE A 302 13.68 6.62 -10.72
CA PHE A 302 12.96 7.91 -10.73
C PHE A 302 11.66 7.87 -11.54
N ILE A 303 11.70 7.26 -12.75
CA ILE A 303 10.51 7.13 -13.60
C ILE A 303 9.45 6.25 -12.94
N HIS A 304 9.86 5.14 -12.35
CA HIS A 304 8.95 4.23 -11.65
C HIS A 304 8.31 4.92 -10.43
N ALA A 305 9.10 5.65 -9.66
CA ALA A 305 8.62 6.36 -8.50
C ALA A 305 7.60 7.47 -8.85
N LEU A 306 7.73 8.15 -9.99
CA LEU A 306 6.73 9.12 -10.46
C LEU A 306 5.36 8.46 -10.64
N THR A 307 5.30 7.26 -11.21
CA THR A 307 4.05 6.51 -11.37
C THR A 307 3.45 6.11 -10.01
N SER A 308 4.29 5.65 -9.09
CA SER A 308 3.85 5.31 -7.72
C SER A 308 3.35 6.54 -6.98
N ILE A 309 3.98 7.72 -7.13
CA ILE A 309 3.50 8.97 -6.56
C ILE A 309 2.12 9.34 -7.12
N GLU A 310 1.89 9.23 -8.44
CA GLU A 310 0.57 9.48 -9.03
C GLU A 310 -0.52 8.59 -8.41
N ARG A 311 -0.23 7.30 -8.20
CA ARG A 311 -1.16 6.34 -7.59
C ARG A 311 -1.42 6.64 -6.11
N LEU A 312 -0.39 7.02 -5.34
CA LEU A 312 -0.55 7.43 -3.94
C LEU A 312 -1.32 8.75 -3.81
N MET A 313 -1.13 9.70 -4.74
CA MET A 313 -1.92 10.93 -4.79
C MET A 313 -3.42 10.67 -5.01
N GLU A 314 -3.80 9.59 -5.69
CA GLU A 314 -5.21 9.20 -5.82
C GLU A 314 -5.77 8.79 -4.45
N LEU A 315 -5.01 8.02 -3.64
CA LEU A 315 -5.42 7.70 -2.27
C LEU A 315 -5.45 8.95 -1.37
N GLU A 316 -4.45 9.83 -1.50
CA GLU A 316 -4.39 11.10 -0.75
C GLU A 316 -5.57 12.03 -1.09
N SER A 317 -6.10 11.97 -2.31
CA SER A 317 -7.21 12.79 -2.79
C SER A 317 -8.60 12.25 -2.48
N LEU A 318 -8.71 11.09 -1.81
CA LEU A 318 -10.00 10.57 -1.39
C LEU A 318 -10.72 11.57 -0.47
N PRO A 319 -12.01 11.86 -0.74
CA PRO A 319 -12.77 12.74 0.13
C PRO A 319 -12.94 12.10 1.52
N ALA A 320 -12.65 12.85 2.56
CA ALA A 320 -12.92 12.41 3.92
C ALA A 320 -14.42 12.47 4.22
N GLU A 321 -14.92 11.53 5.01
CA GLU A 321 -16.28 11.64 5.54
C GLU A 321 -16.43 12.94 6.33
N THR A 322 -17.63 13.55 6.22
CA THR A 322 -17.96 14.77 6.96
C THR A 322 -17.97 14.46 8.45
N ASP A 323 -17.05 15.06 9.20
CA ASP A 323 -17.04 14.97 10.66
C ASP A 323 -18.09 15.91 11.28
N GLY A 324 -18.61 15.49 12.41
CA GLY A 324 -19.55 16.26 13.22
C GLY A 324 -19.61 15.73 14.64
N PRO A 325 -20.22 16.45 15.58
CA PRO A 325 -20.41 15.96 16.93
C PRO A 325 -21.24 14.67 16.90
N LYS A 326 -20.78 13.65 17.62
CA LYS A 326 -21.53 12.38 17.73
C LYS A 326 -22.92 12.66 18.30
N TRP A 327 -23.96 12.21 17.60
CA TRP A 327 -25.33 12.27 18.02
C TRP A 327 -25.82 10.86 18.34
N MET A 328 -26.38 10.71 19.55
CA MET A 328 -26.99 9.46 20.01
C MET A 328 -28.42 9.77 20.46
N ALA A 329 -29.33 8.95 19.99
CA ALA A 329 -30.74 9.03 20.41
C ALA A 329 -30.87 8.74 21.92
N ARG A 330 -31.73 9.50 22.60
CA ARG A 330 -32.00 9.34 24.04
C ARG A 330 -33.12 8.34 24.36
N GLY A 331 -33.63 7.65 23.34
CA GLY A 331 -34.71 6.68 23.46
C GLY A 331 -34.79 5.82 22.22
N ALA A 332 -36.01 5.33 21.93
CA ALA A 332 -36.27 4.64 20.68
C ALA A 332 -35.95 5.55 19.49
N ALA A 333 -35.16 5.08 18.57
CA ALA A 333 -34.72 5.82 17.39
C ALA A 333 -35.45 5.31 16.14
N GLY A 334 -35.83 6.21 15.25
CA GLY A 334 -36.39 5.91 13.93
C GLY A 334 -35.53 6.43 12.80
N VAL A 335 -35.83 6.02 11.58
CA VAL A 335 -35.20 6.53 10.36
C VAL A 335 -36.28 6.96 9.37
N ARG A 336 -36.19 8.21 8.91
CA ARG A 336 -37.13 8.78 7.96
C ARG A 336 -36.45 9.12 6.64
N PHE A 337 -37.06 8.66 5.55
CA PHE A 337 -36.71 8.99 4.17
C PHE A 337 -37.77 9.99 3.65
N GLU A 338 -37.31 11.10 3.08
CA GLU A 338 -38.19 12.13 2.52
C GLU A 338 -37.75 12.45 1.08
N GLY A 339 -38.50 11.95 0.08
CA GLY A 339 -38.29 12.21 -1.33
C GLY A 339 -36.88 11.77 -1.85
N VAL A 340 -36.36 10.69 -1.31
CA VAL A 340 -34.99 10.25 -1.58
C VAL A 340 -34.86 9.63 -2.98
N SER A 341 -33.95 10.20 -3.79
CA SER A 341 -33.52 9.61 -5.06
C SER A 341 -32.04 9.33 -4.99
N PHE A 342 -31.63 8.16 -5.53
CA PHE A 342 -30.26 7.75 -5.53
C PHE A 342 -29.90 6.93 -6.77
N GLU A 343 -28.74 7.25 -7.35
CA GLU A 343 -28.12 6.55 -8.46
C GLU A 343 -26.63 6.24 -8.15
N TYR A 344 -26.17 5.01 -8.46
CA TYR A 344 -24.76 4.70 -8.31
C TYR A 344 -23.91 5.41 -9.38
N PRO A 345 -22.74 5.93 -9.04
CA PRO A 345 -21.83 6.50 -10.03
C PRO A 345 -21.53 5.51 -11.17
N GLY A 346 -21.83 5.92 -12.41
CA GLY A 346 -21.59 5.10 -13.62
C GLY A 346 -22.69 4.11 -13.98
N SER A 347 -23.90 4.23 -13.43
CA SER A 347 -25.08 3.40 -13.78
C SER A 347 -25.85 3.91 -15.01
N HIS A 348 -25.35 4.94 -15.70
CA HIS A 348 -25.94 5.50 -16.93
C HIS A 348 -27.42 5.87 -16.84
N GLY A 349 -27.84 6.48 -15.72
CA GLY A 349 -29.21 7.00 -15.55
C GLY A 349 -30.19 6.00 -14.93
N THR A 350 -29.74 4.82 -14.49
CA THR A 350 -30.60 3.89 -13.77
C THR A 350 -30.66 4.24 -12.30
N ARG A 351 -31.76 4.88 -11.87
CA ARG A 351 -32.01 5.18 -10.46
C ARG A 351 -32.37 3.91 -9.71
N VAL A 352 -31.76 3.74 -8.55
CA VAL A 352 -32.07 2.63 -7.62
C VAL A 352 -33.24 2.99 -6.71
N LEU A 353 -33.32 4.26 -6.30
CA LEU A 353 -34.46 4.82 -5.60
C LEU A 353 -34.90 6.09 -6.33
N ASP A 354 -36.22 6.29 -6.49
CA ASP A 354 -36.76 7.50 -7.11
C ASP A 354 -37.91 8.08 -6.25
N ALA A 355 -37.67 9.27 -5.71
CA ALA A 355 -38.57 10.00 -4.81
C ALA A 355 -39.12 9.13 -3.64
N PHE A 356 -38.32 8.19 -3.15
CA PHE A 356 -38.68 7.25 -2.10
C PHE A 356 -38.92 7.97 -0.76
N SER A 357 -40.07 7.71 -0.13
CA SER A 357 -40.42 8.24 1.18
C SER A 357 -40.99 7.13 2.05
N TYR A 358 -40.40 6.94 3.23
CA TYR A 358 -40.86 5.97 4.23
C TYR A 358 -40.36 6.34 5.62
N ASP A 359 -41.12 6.01 6.65
CA ASP A 359 -40.78 6.25 8.05
C ASP A 359 -40.64 4.93 8.81
N PHE A 360 -39.42 4.52 9.11
CA PHE A 360 -39.13 3.39 10.00
C PHE A 360 -39.32 3.84 11.44
N ARG A 361 -40.49 3.58 11.98
CA ARG A 361 -40.94 4.14 13.27
C ARG A 361 -40.13 3.55 14.43
N PRO A 362 -39.87 4.35 15.46
CA PRO A 362 -39.22 3.88 16.68
C PRO A 362 -39.91 2.67 17.31
N GLY A 363 -39.17 1.64 17.69
CA GLY A 363 -39.67 0.47 18.38
C GLY A 363 -40.46 -0.53 17.54
N THR A 364 -40.46 -0.41 16.21
CA THR A 364 -41.13 -1.35 15.29
C THR A 364 -40.15 -2.31 14.66
N LEU A 365 -40.64 -3.51 14.30
CA LEU A 365 -39.93 -4.45 13.43
C LEU A 365 -40.49 -4.30 12.01
N THR A 366 -39.73 -3.66 11.14
CA THR A 366 -40.07 -3.50 9.72
C THR A 366 -39.28 -4.50 8.88
N VAL A 367 -39.98 -5.30 8.07
CA VAL A 367 -39.37 -6.17 7.08
C VAL A 367 -39.39 -5.51 5.71
N VAL A 368 -38.24 -5.43 5.07
CA VAL A 368 -38.05 -4.93 3.70
C VAL A 368 -37.95 -6.12 2.75
N ALA A 369 -38.94 -6.29 1.89
CA ALA A 369 -39.02 -7.35 0.90
C ALA A 369 -38.96 -6.79 -0.53
N GLY A 370 -38.55 -7.60 -1.50
CA GLY A 370 -38.51 -7.24 -2.92
C GLY A 370 -37.50 -8.09 -3.69
N PRO A 371 -37.55 -8.06 -5.04
CA PRO A 371 -36.62 -8.86 -5.86
C PRO A 371 -35.16 -8.49 -5.64
N THR A 372 -34.25 -9.39 -6.06
CA THR A 372 -32.80 -9.12 -5.99
C THR A 372 -32.46 -7.96 -6.93
N GLY A 373 -31.65 -7.02 -6.44
CA GLY A 373 -31.21 -5.84 -7.22
C GLY A 373 -32.11 -4.62 -7.12
N VAL A 374 -33.29 -4.69 -6.47
CA VAL A 374 -34.24 -3.55 -6.34
C VAL A 374 -33.75 -2.40 -5.44
N GLY A 375 -32.64 -2.57 -4.74
CA GLY A 375 -32.08 -1.50 -3.90
C GLY A 375 -32.20 -1.70 -2.38
N LYS A 376 -32.56 -2.90 -1.90
CA LYS A 376 -32.69 -3.18 -0.45
C LYS A 376 -31.42 -2.85 0.35
N SER A 377 -30.26 -3.36 -0.07
CA SER A 377 -28.99 -3.04 0.58
C SER A 377 -28.55 -1.58 0.38
N THR A 378 -29.02 -0.93 -0.70
CA THR A 378 -28.82 0.51 -0.90
C THR A 378 -29.56 1.32 0.17
N LEU A 379 -30.77 0.89 0.53
CA LEU A 379 -31.56 1.51 1.60
C LEU A 379 -30.79 1.46 2.94
N ILE A 380 -30.24 0.30 3.33
CA ILE A 380 -29.42 0.17 4.55
C ILE A 380 -28.19 1.09 4.48
N ARG A 381 -27.52 1.13 3.34
CA ARG A 381 -26.33 1.98 3.16
C ARG A 381 -26.63 3.47 3.29
N LEU A 382 -27.79 3.90 2.82
CA LEU A 382 -28.31 5.26 3.01
C LEU A 382 -28.67 5.54 4.49
N MET A 383 -29.27 4.58 5.21
CA MET A 383 -29.53 4.69 6.65
C MET A 383 -28.24 4.87 7.44
N LEU A 384 -27.22 4.07 7.13
CA LEU A 384 -25.90 4.14 7.76
C LEU A 384 -25.11 5.41 7.37
N GLY A 385 -25.66 6.21 6.42
CA GLY A 385 -24.97 7.37 5.87
C GLY A 385 -23.64 7.02 5.18
N LEU A 386 -23.49 5.77 4.70
CA LEU A 386 -22.38 5.35 3.84
C LEU A 386 -22.56 5.89 2.42
N LEU A 387 -23.81 6.02 1.98
CA LEU A 387 -24.18 6.68 0.74
C LEU A 387 -24.93 7.97 1.05
N LYS A 388 -24.75 8.98 0.20
CA LYS A 388 -25.50 10.24 0.25
C LYS A 388 -26.56 10.22 -0.83
N PRO A 389 -27.83 10.60 -0.54
CA PRO A 389 -28.84 10.70 -1.56
C PRO A 389 -28.53 11.83 -2.55
N ASP A 390 -28.88 11.65 -3.84
CA ASP A 390 -28.78 12.71 -4.86
C ASP A 390 -29.86 13.79 -4.64
N ARG A 391 -31.04 13.38 -4.15
CA ARG A 391 -32.15 14.26 -3.78
C ARG A 391 -32.83 13.71 -2.55
N GLY A 392 -33.53 14.59 -1.82
CA GLY A 392 -34.25 14.26 -0.58
C GLY A 392 -33.32 14.19 0.62
N THR A 393 -33.83 13.69 1.74
CA THR A 393 -33.11 13.59 3.01
C THR A 393 -33.37 12.26 3.69
N VAL A 394 -32.31 11.75 4.38
CA VAL A 394 -32.44 10.62 5.30
C VAL A 394 -32.06 11.12 6.68
N THR A 395 -33.00 10.99 7.63
CA THR A 395 -32.86 11.53 8.97
C THR A 395 -33.05 10.43 10.01
N VAL A 396 -32.11 10.34 10.96
CA VAL A 396 -32.25 9.53 12.17
C VAL A 396 -32.84 10.43 13.27
N TYR A 397 -33.85 9.97 13.97
CA TYR A 397 -34.59 10.82 14.93
C TYR A 397 -35.01 10.06 16.19
N ASP A 398 -35.22 10.78 17.27
CA ASP A 398 -35.89 10.34 18.49
C ASP A 398 -37.05 11.27 18.83
N ALA A 399 -37.68 11.12 20.00
CA ALA A 399 -38.81 11.92 20.42
C ALA A 399 -38.53 13.44 20.55
N GLY A 400 -37.27 13.85 20.68
CA GLY A 400 -36.90 15.24 20.97
C GLY A 400 -35.90 15.87 20.01
N SER A 401 -35.22 15.06 19.17
CA SER A 401 -34.16 15.55 18.30
C SER A 401 -33.97 14.69 17.06
N SER A 402 -33.27 15.23 16.09
CA SER A 402 -32.94 14.53 14.85
C SER A 402 -31.55 14.88 14.33
N CYS A 403 -30.95 13.96 13.57
CA CYS A 403 -29.69 14.16 12.92
C CYS A 403 -29.73 13.56 11.50
N ALA A 404 -29.10 14.21 10.54
CA ALA A 404 -28.98 13.62 9.21
C ALA A 404 -28.18 12.30 9.27
N ALA A 405 -28.58 11.31 8.46
CA ALA A 405 -27.85 10.06 8.34
C ALA A 405 -26.42 10.31 7.88
N GLY A 406 -25.44 9.81 8.64
CA GLY A 406 -24.03 10.05 8.40
C GLY A 406 -23.16 9.59 9.56
N LYS A 407 -21.85 9.88 9.49
CA LYS A 407 -20.88 9.53 10.54
C LYS A 407 -21.31 9.96 11.95
N PRO A 408 -21.89 11.17 12.16
CA PRO A 408 -22.36 11.59 13.49
C PRO A 408 -23.44 10.69 14.08
N ALA A 409 -24.40 10.23 13.26
CA ALA A 409 -25.55 9.42 13.71
C ALA A 409 -25.27 7.91 13.67
N ARG A 410 -24.15 7.46 13.08
CA ARG A 410 -23.85 6.04 12.83
C ARG A 410 -23.78 5.19 14.11
N GLY A 411 -23.41 5.77 15.22
CA GLY A 411 -23.39 5.09 16.52
C GLY A 411 -24.76 4.54 16.99
N ASN A 412 -25.87 5.00 16.39
CA ASN A 412 -27.19 4.48 16.70
C ASN A 412 -27.53 3.15 16.03
N PHE A 413 -26.71 2.69 15.09
CA PHE A 413 -26.96 1.50 14.30
C PHE A 413 -26.15 0.29 14.78
N ARG A 414 -26.85 -0.84 14.91
CA ARG A 414 -26.31 -2.18 15.08
C ARG A 414 -26.46 -2.88 13.74
N TYR A 415 -25.37 -3.14 13.01
CA TYR A 415 -25.46 -3.63 11.64
C TYR A 415 -24.89 -5.03 11.49
N VAL A 416 -25.71 -5.92 10.89
CA VAL A 416 -25.30 -7.25 10.43
C VAL A 416 -25.39 -7.27 8.92
N PRO A 417 -24.26 -7.23 8.21
CA PRO A 417 -24.24 -7.29 6.75
C PRO A 417 -24.58 -8.68 6.22
N GLN A 418 -24.93 -8.74 4.95
CA GLN A 418 -25.13 -9.98 4.21
C GLN A 418 -23.83 -10.80 4.19
N GLY A 419 -23.96 -12.12 4.33
CA GLY A 419 -22.83 -13.06 4.27
C GLY A 419 -22.02 -13.11 5.56
N ASN A 420 -20.78 -13.60 5.45
CA ASN A 420 -19.91 -13.72 6.60
C ASN A 420 -19.12 -12.41 6.85
N SER A 421 -19.28 -11.87 8.05
CA SER A 421 -18.66 -10.61 8.50
C SER A 421 -17.73 -10.76 9.70
N LEU A 422 -17.36 -11.99 10.05
CA LEU A 422 -16.38 -12.21 11.12
C LEU A 422 -14.98 -11.84 10.66
N MET A 423 -14.24 -11.20 11.53
CA MET A 423 -12.83 -10.90 11.34
C MET A 423 -11.96 -12.03 11.88
N SER A 424 -10.74 -12.16 11.36
CA SER A 424 -9.73 -13.07 11.91
C SER A 424 -9.43 -12.73 13.36
N GLY A 425 -9.38 -13.74 14.21
CA GLY A 425 -9.23 -13.62 15.68
C GLY A 425 -10.14 -14.61 16.39
N THR A 426 -10.31 -14.47 17.68
CA THR A 426 -11.24 -15.32 18.45
C THR A 426 -12.69 -14.87 18.31
N ILE A 427 -13.64 -15.74 18.71
CA ILE A 427 -15.05 -15.35 18.82
C ILE A 427 -15.17 -14.19 19.82
N ARG A 428 -14.44 -14.25 20.94
CA ARG A 428 -14.34 -13.17 21.93
C ARG A 428 -13.91 -11.85 21.29
N ASP A 429 -12.85 -11.85 20.49
CA ASP A 429 -12.36 -10.65 19.79
C ASP A 429 -13.44 -10.08 18.89
N ASN A 430 -14.16 -10.92 18.13
CA ASN A 430 -15.25 -10.50 17.28
C ASN A 430 -16.42 -9.86 18.04
N LEU A 431 -16.76 -10.36 19.21
CA LEU A 431 -17.80 -9.79 20.07
C LEU A 431 -17.36 -8.46 20.68
N LEU A 432 -16.10 -8.35 21.12
CA LEU A 432 -15.52 -7.12 21.67
C LEU A 432 -15.39 -5.98 20.66
N LEU A 433 -15.47 -6.25 19.35
CA LEU A 433 -15.56 -5.19 18.33
C LEU A 433 -16.80 -4.29 18.52
N ALA A 434 -17.88 -4.81 19.06
CA ALA A 434 -19.10 -4.05 19.28
C ALA A 434 -19.08 -3.24 20.59
N ASP A 435 -18.54 -3.82 21.67
CA ASP A 435 -18.31 -3.15 22.94
C ASP A 435 -17.06 -3.75 23.61
N ALA A 436 -15.97 -2.97 23.62
CA ALA A 436 -14.70 -3.38 24.23
C ALA A 436 -14.79 -3.62 25.75
N SER A 437 -15.87 -3.15 26.40
CA SER A 437 -16.15 -3.31 27.82
C SER A 437 -17.17 -4.43 28.15
N ALA A 438 -17.60 -5.19 27.11
CA ALA A 438 -18.61 -6.24 27.31
C ALA A 438 -18.13 -7.31 28.30
N SER A 439 -18.94 -7.60 29.32
CA SER A 439 -18.67 -8.66 30.26
C SER A 439 -18.89 -10.04 29.62
N GLU A 440 -18.28 -11.07 30.17
CA GLU A 440 -18.51 -12.46 29.71
C GLU A 440 -19.98 -12.86 29.82
N GLU A 441 -20.67 -12.43 30.87
CA GLU A 441 -22.10 -12.66 31.04
C GLU A 441 -22.91 -11.96 29.95
N GLY A 442 -22.55 -10.70 29.57
CA GLY A 442 -23.13 -9.98 28.45
C GLY A 442 -22.93 -10.69 27.12
N MET A 443 -21.73 -11.21 26.87
CA MET A 443 -21.43 -11.99 25.67
C MET A 443 -22.25 -13.30 25.63
N ARG A 444 -22.38 -14.01 26.77
CA ARG A 444 -23.22 -15.21 26.89
C ARG A 444 -24.68 -14.91 26.59
N SER A 445 -25.22 -13.84 27.18
CA SER A 445 -26.61 -13.42 26.95
C SER A 445 -26.86 -13.06 25.47
N ALA A 446 -25.94 -12.35 24.85
CA ALA A 446 -26.04 -12.01 23.42
C ALA A 446 -25.98 -13.24 22.50
N LEU A 447 -25.08 -14.18 22.79
CA LEU A 447 -24.97 -15.45 22.07
C LEU A 447 -26.22 -16.30 22.24
N HIS A 448 -26.77 -16.40 23.45
CA HIS A 448 -28.03 -17.10 23.71
C HIS A 448 -29.19 -16.49 22.95
N THR A 449 -29.33 -15.15 22.96
CA THR A 449 -30.34 -14.43 22.18
C THR A 449 -30.21 -14.71 20.67
N ALA A 450 -28.98 -14.77 20.15
CA ALA A 450 -28.68 -15.08 18.77
C ALA A 450 -28.74 -16.60 18.42
N VAL A 451 -29.19 -17.45 19.35
CA VAL A 451 -29.22 -18.92 19.20
C VAL A 451 -27.81 -19.48 18.85
N ALA A 452 -26.78 -18.90 19.43
CA ALA A 452 -25.38 -19.26 19.20
C ALA A 452 -24.76 -20.05 20.38
N ASP A 453 -25.58 -20.77 21.12
CA ASP A 453 -25.14 -21.57 22.29
C ASP A 453 -24.09 -22.64 21.93
N PHE A 454 -24.05 -23.08 20.65
CA PHE A 454 -23.03 -23.99 20.14
C PHE A 454 -21.61 -23.52 20.41
N VAL A 455 -21.39 -22.20 20.61
CA VAL A 455 -20.08 -21.64 20.94
C VAL A 455 -19.51 -22.26 22.23
N PHE A 456 -20.37 -22.57 23.19
CA PHE A 456 -19.97 -23.16 24.47
C PHE A 456 -19.67 -24.66 24.35
N ASP A 457 -20.09 -25.31 23.27
CA ASP A 457 -19.79 -26.70 22.95
C ASP A 457 -18.49 -26.85 22.13
N LEU A 458 -17.91 -25.73 21.67
CA LEU A 458 -16.60 -25.74 21.00
C LEU A 458 -15.48 -25.99 22.02
N PRO A 459 -14.39 -26.68 21.62
CA PRO A 459 -13.29 -27.03 22.55
C PRO A 459 -12.72 -25.82 23.30
N ASP A 460 -12.59 -24.68 22.63
CA ASP A 460 -12.03 -23.44 23.18
C ASP A 460 -13.11 -22.39 23.52
N GLY A 461 -14.40 -22.71 23.35
CA GLY A 461 -15.52 -21.82 23.66
C GLY A 461 -15.40 -20.45 22.97
N LEU A 462 -15.44 -19.36 23.76
CA LEU A 462 -15.28 -17.99 23.28
C LEU A 462 -13.90 -17.72 22.66
N ASP A 463 -12.88 -18.49 23.07
CA ASP A 463 -11.51 -18.31 22.61
C ASP A 463 -11.20 -19.13 21.34
N THR A 464 -12.21 -19.80 20.77
CA THR A 464 -12.12 -20.47 19.46
C THR A 464 -11.70 -19.48 18.38
N VAL A 465 -10.65 -19.82 17.64
CA VAL A 465 -10.09 -18.97 16.58
C VAL A 465 -10.93 -19.08 15.31
N CYS A 466 -11.39 -17.95 14.83
CA CYS A 466 -12.02 -17.81 13.52
C CYS A 466 -10.94 -17.43 12.50
N GLY A 467 -10.77 -18.24 11.46
CA GLY A 467 -9.90 -17.91 10.33
C GLY A 467 -10.42 -16.71 9.51
N GLU A 468 -9.74 -16.41 8.41
CA GLU A 468 -10.17 -15.39 7.47
C GLU A 468 -11.61 -15.69 7.01
N ALA A 469 -12.49 -14.68 7.05
CA ALA A 469 -13.91 -14.80 6.78
C ALA A 469 -14.59 -15.96 7.56
N GLY A 470 -14.25 -16.15 8.88
CA GLY A 470 -14.87 -17.15 9.74
C GLY A 470 -14.46 -18.60 9.43
N GLY A 471 -13.31 -18.82 8.83
CA GLY A 471 -12.79 -20.16 8.54
C GLY A 471 -12.84 -21.07 9.77
N GLY A 472 -13.38 -22.27 9.59
CA GLY A 472 -13.60 -23.25 10.67
C GLY A 472 -15.03 -23.31 11.21
N LEU A 473 -15.89 -22.33 10.89
CA LEU A 473 -17.31 -22.29 11.26
C LEU A 473 -18.20 -22.40 10.02
N SER A 474 -19.41 -22.95 10.19
CA SER A 474 -20.42 -22.90 9.12
C SER A 474 -20.93 -21.47 8.92
N GLU A 475 -21.45 -21.16 7.71
CA GLU A 475 -21.98 -19.83 7.40
C GLU A 475 -23.10 -19.42 8.38
N GLY A 476 -24.03 -20.33 8.72
CA GLY A 476 -25.06 -20.08 9.71
C GLY A 476 -24.53 -19.86 11.13
N GLN A 477 -23.42 -20.50 11.50
CA GLN A 477 -22.72 -20.23 12.76
C GLN A 477 -22.11 -18.84 12.77
N CYS A 478 -21.45 -18.43 11.67
CA CYS A 478 -20.89 -17.10 11.52
C CYS A 478 -21.95 -16.02 11.58
N GLN A 479 -23.09 -16.22 10.91
CA GLN A 479 -24.23 -15.28 10.95
C GLN A 479 -24.77 -15.08 12.37
N ARG A 480 -24.95 -16.16 13.15
CA ARG A 480 -25.42 -16.08 14.54
C ARG A 480 -24.43 -15.34 15.46
N ILE A 481 -23.14 -15.56 15.33
CA ILE A 481 -22.11 -14.80 16.06
C ILE A 481 -22.14 -13.32 15.65
N ALA A 482 -22.31 -13.02 14.35
CA ALA A 482 -22.43 -11.63 13.88
C ALA A 482 -23.68 -10.93 14.44
N ILE A 483 -24.80 -11.64 14.58
CA ILE A 483 -25.99 -11.14 15.26
C ILE A 483 -25.71 -10.90 16.76
N ALA A 484 -25.07 -11.83 17.44
CA ALA A 484 -24.68 -11.65 18.84
C ALA A 484 -23.78 -10.42 19.02
N ARG A 485 -22.80 -10.24 18.12
CA ARG A 485 -21.96 -9.03 18.09
C ARG A 485 -22.82 -7.76 17.97
N ALA A 486 -23.78 -7.73 17.03
CA ALA A 486 -24.66 -6.58 16.87
C ALA A 486 -25.53 -6.31 18.11
N LEU A 487 -25.97 -7.35 18.83
CA LEU A 487 -26.75 -7.22 20.06
C LEU A 487 -25.95 -6.58 21.22
N LEU A 488 -24.64 -6.75 21.26
CA LEU A 488 -23.76 -6.11 22.24
C LEU A 488 -23.57 -4.60 21.99
N HIS A 489 -23.77 -4.14 20.78
CA HIS A 489 -23.62 -2.72 20.45
C HIS A 489 -24.76 -1.89 21.07
N ARG A 490 -24.48 -0.66 21.54
CA ARG A 490 -25.42 0.19 22.29
C ARG A 490 -26.39 1.03 21.43
N GLY A 491 -26.43 0.84 20.12
CA GLY A 491 -27.32 1.58 19.21
C GLY A 491 -28.80 1.21 19.39
N GLY A 492 -29.73 2.12 19.07
CA GLY A 492 -31.17 1.93 19.16
C GLY A 492 -31.83 1.32 17.92
N ILE A 493 -31.06 1.10 16.80
CA ILE A 493 -31.59 0.61 15.53
C ILE A 493 -30.77 -0.63 15.10
N LEU A 494 -31.43 -1.78 14.95
CA LEU A 494 -30.84 -3.02 14.48
C LEU A 494 -31.13 -3.21 12.98
N LEU A 495 -30.11 -3.26 12.17
CA LEU A 495 -30.18 -3.50 10.72
C LEU A 495 -29.67 -4.91 10.42
N LEU A 496 -30.52 -5.74 9.81
CA LEU A 496 -30.22 -7.12 9.45
C LEU A 496 -30.37 -7.27 7.93
N ASP A 497 -29.25 -7.46 7.22
CA ASP A 497 -29.22 -7.60 5.75
C ASP A 497 -29.08 -9.07 5.37
N GLU A 498 -30.19 -9.73 5.04
CA GLU A 498 -30.27 -11.16 4.67
C GLU A 498 -29.52 -12.11 5.63
N SER A 499 -29.42 -11.73 6.92
CA SER A 499 -28.56 -12.36 7.91
C SER A 499 -29.08 -13.70 8.47
N THR A 500 -30.21 -14.20 7.95
CA THR A 500 -30.76 -15.53 8.29
C THR A 500 -30.81 -16.47 7.08
N SER A 501 -30.23 -16.08 5.93
CA SER A 501 -30.30 -16.84 4.69
C SER A 501 -29.71 -18.26 4.78
N SER A 502 -28.69 -18.43 5.62
CA SER A 502 -27.98 -19.70 5.83
C SER A 502 -28.45 -20.48 7.05
N LEU A 503 -29.57 -20.05 7.68
CA LEU A 503 -30.16 -20.74 8.83
C LEU A 503 -31.22 -21.76 8.40
N ASP A 504 -31.31 -22.85 9.14
CA ASP A 504 -32.41 -23.79 9.04
C ASP A 504 -33.71 -23.17 9.62
N PRO A 505 -34.90 -23.64 9.20
CA PRO A 505 -36.19 -23.03 9.59
C PRO A 505 -36.45 -23.04 11.10
N GLU A 506 -35.95 -24.04 11.82
CA GLU A 506 -36.17 -24.16 13.28
C GLU A 506 -35.33 -23.11 14.02
N THR A 507 -34.03 -23.02 13.68
CA THR A 507 -33.11 -22.02 14.23
C THR A 507 -33.58 -20.60 13.91
N GLU A 508 -34.04 -20.35 12.68
CA GLU A 508 -34.59 -19.05 12.28
C GLU A 508 -35.81 -18.67 13.11
N THR A 509 -36.76 -19.59 13.30
CA THR A 509 -37.95 -19.36 14.10
C THR A 509 -37.63 -19.01 15.57
N ARG A 510 -36.69 -19.74 16.17
CA ARG A 510 -36.17 -19.47 17.52
C ARG A 510 -35.49 -18.12 17.60
N LEU A 511 -34.65 -17.79 16.64
CA LEU A 511 -33.96 -16.49 16.55
C LEU A 511 -34.97 -15.33 16.48
N LEU A 512 -35.98 -15.44 15.62
CA LEU A 512 -37.02 -14.41 15.48
C LEU A 512 -37.81 -14.24 16.77
N ALA A 513 -38.17 -15.33 17.47
CA ALA A 513 -38.86 -15.28 18.76
C ALA A 513 -37.98 -14.58 19.83
N ASN A 514 -36.70 -14.91 19.89
CA ASN A 514 -35.75 -14.30 20.81
C ASN A 514 -35.56 -12.80 20.50
N LEU A 515 -35.37 -12.43 19.22
CA LEU A 515 -35.25 -11.04 18.82
C LEU A 515 -36.53 -10.22 19.15
N ARG A 516 -37.70 -10.78 18.93
CA ARG A 516 -38.96 -10.12 19.34
C ARG A 516 -39.06 -9.90 20.84
N SER A 517 -38.68 -10.93 21.63
CA SER A 517 -38.62 -10.80 23.08
C SER A 517 -37.58 -9.74 23.50
N TYR A 518 -36.43 -9.73 22.89
CA TYR A 518 -35.37 -8.75 23.14
C TYR A 518 -35.81 -7.32 22.81
N VAL A 519 -36.49 -7.11 21.67
CA VAL A 519 -37.03 -5.80 21.26
C VAL A 519 -38.08 -5.25 22.25
N ARG A 520 -38.94 -6.14 22.76
CA ARG A 520 -40.03 -5.75 23.70
C ARG A 520 -39.59 -5.59 25.14
N ASN A 521 -38.60 -6.37 25.58
CA ASN A 521 -38.14 -6.49 26.95
C ASN A 521 -36.75 -5.91 27.20
N ALA A 522 -36.21 -5.11 26.26
CA ALA A 522 -34.89 -4.50 26.45
C ALA A 522 -34.88 -3.69 27.77
N PRO A 523 -33.97 -4.01 28.72
CA PRO A 523 -33.96 -3.35 30.01
C PRO A 523 -33.69 -1.86 29.83
N ALA A 524 -34.57 -1.03 30.33
CA ALA A 524 -34.41 0.42 30.36
C ALA A 524 -33.23 0.78 31.26
N SER A 525 -32.13 1.17 30.72
CA SER A 525 -31.08 1.89 31.43
C SER A 525 -30.92 3.28 30.82
N ALA A 526 -30.32 4.21 31.59
CA ALA A 526 -30.04 5.57 31.09
C ALA A 526 -29.26 5.61 29.78
N ASP A 527 -28.53 4.50 29.50
CA ASP A 527 -27.67 4.32 28.32
C ASP A 527 -28.22 3.34 27.27
N ASN A 528 -29.42 2.72 27.52
CA ASN A 528 -30.04 1.77 26.61
C ASN A 528 -31.51 2.10 26.39
N PRO A 529 -31.95 2.44 25.16
CA PRO A 529 -33.37 2.79 24.91
C PRO A 529 -34.31 1.59 25.18
N GLN A 530 -35.45 1.86 25.78
CA GLN A 530 -36.48 0.88 26.14
C GLN A 530 -37.07 0.09 24.97
N ALA A 531 -36.91 0.57 23.74
CA ALA A 531 -37.38 -0.10 22.54
C ALA A 531 -36.31 0.02 21.43
N ILE A 532 -36.04 -1.09 20.78
CA ILE A 532 -35.12 -1.15 19.64
C ILE A 532 -35.94 -1.21 18.36
N THR A 533 -35.57 -0.38 17.38
CA THR A 533 -36.14 -0.46 16.05
C THR A 533 -35.39 -1.50 15.24
N VAL A 534 -36.09 -2.38 14.56
CA VAL A 534 -35.48 -3.44 13.75
C VAL A 534 -35.89 -3.24 12.30
N VAL A 535 -34.90 -3.18 11.42
CA VAL A 535 -35.10 -3.22 9.97
C VAL A 535 -34.45 -4.48 9.44
N PHE A 536 -35.27 -5.37 8.89
CA PHE A 536 -34.84 -6.67 8.44
C PHE A 536 -35.06 -6.82 6.94
N ILE A 537 -34.00 -6.98 6.16
CA ILE A 537 -34.12 -7.35 4.74
C ILE A 537 -34.22 -8.87 4.64
N SER A 538 -35.34 -9.34 4.13
CA SER A 538 -35.56 -10.78 3.90
C SER A 538 -36.61 -11.02 2.83
N HIS A 539 -36.51 -12.19 2.18
CA HIS A 539 -37.52 -12.72 1.27
C HIS A 539 -38.19 -13.98 1.82
N ARG A 540 -37.86 -14.37 3.07
CA ARG A 540 -38.41 -15.56 3.72
C ARG A 540 -39.77 -15.26 4.36
N GLU A 541 -40.74 -16.14 4.11
CA GLU A 541 -42.13 -15.98 4.62
C GLU A 541 -42.21 -15.91 6.14
N ALA A 542 -41.39 -16.74 6.85
CA ALA A 542 -41.35 -16.72 8.31
C ALA A 542 -40.94 -15.36 8.88
N VAL A 543 -39.96 -14.69 8.26
CA VAL A 543 -39.52 -13.35 8.65
C VAL A 543 -40.61 -12.33 8.32
N MET A 544 -41.20 -12.38 7.14
CA MET A 544 -42.30 -11.46 6.75
C MET A 544 -43.52 -11.60 7.66
N ALA A 545 -43.89 -12.81 8.07
CA ALA A 545 -44.98 -13.07 8.99
C ALA A 545 -44.70 -12.55 10.42
N SER A 546 -43.44 -12.33 10.75
CA SER A 546 -43.00 -11.80 12.04
C SER A 546 -43.00 -10.28 12.12
N ALA A 547 -43.19 -9.56 11.00
CA ALA A 547 -43.12 -8.10 10.90
C ALA A 547 -44.31 -7.38 11.58
N ASP A 548 -44.04 -6.22 12.20
CA ASP A 548 -45.06 -5.26 12.56
C ASP A 548 -45.45 -4.43 11.32
N GLU A 549 -44.51 -4.14 10.45
CA GLU A 549 -44.70 -3.44 9.18
C GLU A 549 -43.95 -4.17 8.04
N LEU A 550 -44.56 -4.27 6.86
CA LEU A 550 -43.97 -4.86 5.67
C LEU A 550 -43.82 -3.80 4.57
N LEU A 551 -42.57 -3.47 4.23
CA LEU A 551 -42.26 -2.61 3.12
C LEU A 551 -41.88 -3.46 1.90
N ARG A 552 -42.62 -3.34 0.81
CA ARG A 552 -42.28 -3.98 -0.47
C ARG A 552 -41.65 -2.95 -1.39
N LEU A 553 -40.44 -3.21 -1.85
CA LEU A 553 -39.77 -2.46 -2.90
C LEU A 553 -40.04 -3.13 -4.25
N GLU A 554 -40.48 -2.33 -5.21
CA GLU A 554 -40.81 -2.75 -6.57
C GLU A 554 -39.84 -2.17 -7.61
#